data_18b21f21ad3fe385cbf05f10acf4248a
#
_entry.id   18b21f21ad3fe385cbf05f10acf4248a
#
_cell.length_a   1.000
_cell.length_b   1.000
_cell.length_c   1.000
_cell.angle_alpha   90.00
_cell.angle_beta   90.00
_cell.angle_gamma   90.00
#
_symmetry.space_group_name_H-M   'P 1'
#
loop_
_entity.id
_entity.type
_entity.pdbx_description
1 polymer ?
#
loop_
_entity_poly.entity_id
_entity_poly.type
_entity_poly.pdbx_seq_one_letter_code
_entity_poly.pdbx_strand_id
1 'polypeptide(L)'
;MSILVYFSSSSENTLRFIERVGLPAVRIPLNERERIQVDEPYILVVPSYGGTAGAVPRQAIRFLNDPHNRALIRGVIAAGNRNFGEAFCRAGDLISQKCAVPYLYRFELMGTQQDVENVRKGVNEFWQRQPQNA
;
A
#
# COMPACT_ATOMS: atom_id res chain seq x y z
N MET A 1 6.56 16.62 2.02
CA MET A 1 5.30 16.14 2.57
C MET A 1 5.13 14.67 2.23
N SER A 2 4.61 13.91 3.15
CA SER A 2 4.46 12.46 2.98
C SER A 2 3.07 12.12 2.46
N ILE A 3 3.01 11.11 1.59
CA ILE A 3 1.76 10.69 0.96
C ILE A 3 1.57 9.17 1.08
N LEU A 4 0.32 8.75 0.88
CA LEU A 4 0.00 7.35 0.63
C LEU A 4 -0.10 7.16 -0.88
N VAL A 5 0.38 6.04 -1.38
CA VAL A 5 0.12 5.62 -2.75
C VAL A 5 -0.61 4.29 -2.66
N TYR A 6 -1.71 4.14 -3.35
CA TYR A 6 -2.53 2.94 -3.20
C TYR A 6 -3.01 2.39 -4.52
N PHE A 7 -3.26 1.09 -4.53
CA PHE A 7 -3.98 0.42 -5.60
C PHE A 7 -5.29 -0.11 -5.03
N SER A 8 -6.38 0.09 -5.75
CA SER A 8 -7.68 -0.47 -5.39
C SER A 8 -8.26 -1.21 -6.59
N SER A 9 -8.65 -2.46 -6.37
CA SER A 9 -9.27 -3.28 -7.40
C SER A 9 -10.72 -2.84 -7.65
N SER A 10 -11.41 -3.55 -8.55
CA SER A 10 -12.79 -3.22 -8.89
C SER A 10 -13.75 -3.31 -7.70
N SER A 11 -13.42 -4.05 -6.65
CA SER A 11 -14.24 -4.09 -5.42
C SER A 11 -14.20 -2.78 -4.66
N GLU A 12 -13.18 -1.95 -4.89
CA GLU A 12 -12.99 -0.65 -4.26
C GLU A 12 -12.83 -0.69 -2.73
N ASN A 13 -12.50 -1.84 -2.16
CA ASN A 13 -12.31 -1.96 -0.71
C ASN A 13 -11.15 -1.10 -0.22
N THR A 14 -10.02 -1.12 -0.93
CA THR A 14 -8.86 -0.32 -0.54
C THR A 14 -9.14 1.17 -0.66
N LEU A 15 -9.84 1.58 -1.73
CA LEU A 15 -10.25 2.97 -1.89
C LEU A 15 -11.09 3.45 -0.71
N ARG A 16 -12.08 2.63 -0.30
CA ARG A 16 -12.93 2.99 0.85
C ARG A 16 -12.12 3.17 2.13
N PHE A 17 -11.13 2.30 2.33
CA PHE A 17 -10.23 2.42 3.48
C PHE A 17 -9.43 3.73 3.42
N ILE A 18 -8.85 4.02 2.26
CA ILE A 18 -8.05 5.24 2.06
C ILE A 18 -8.88 6.51 2.30
N GLU A 19 -10.11 6.53 1.80
CA GLU A 19 -11.00 7.67 1.99
C GLU A 19 -11.31 7.91 3.47
N ARG A 20 -11.51 6.82 4.22
CA ARG A 20 -11.80 6.91 5.65
C ARG A 20 -10.58 7.36 6.46
N VAL A 21 -9.38 6.94 6.04
CA VAL A 21 -8.13 7.39 6.69
C VAL A 21 -7.93 8.89 6.51
N GLY A 22 -8.29 9.42 5.35
CA GLY A 22 -8.34 10.87 5.13
C GLY A 22 -6.99 11.56 5.01
N LEU A 23 -5.92 10.83 4.74
CA LEU A 23 -4.58 11.41 4.51
C LEU A 23 -4.36 11.63 3.01
N PRO A 24 -3.41 12.52 2.63
CA PRO A 24 -3.10 12.72 1.21
C PRO A 24 -2.74 11.40 0.54
N ALA A 25 -3.34 11.12 -0.60
CA ALA A 25 -3.18 9.85 -1.27
C ALA A 25 -3.23 10.00 -2.78
N VAL A 26 -2.46 9.15 -3.47
CA VAL A 26 -2.43 9.08 -4.92
C VAL A 26 -2.79 7.67 -5.34
N ARG A 27 -3.70 7.52 -6.30
CA ARG A 27 -4.14 6.21 -6.77
C ARG A 27 -3.29 5.73 -7.95
N ILE A 28 -2.83 4.49 -7.89
CA ILE A 28 -2.25 3.81 -9.04
C ILE A 28 -3.38 3.49 -10.02
N PRO A 29 -3.27 3.85 -11.30
CA PRO A 29 -4.36 3.62 -12.26
C PRO A 29 -4.74 2.15 -12.38
N LEU A 30 -6.04 1.88 -12.53
CA LEU A 30 -6.55 0.54 -12.83
C LEU A 30 -6.15 0.11 -14.23
N ASN A 31 -6.10 1.05 -15.17
CA ASN A 31 -5.70 0.79 -16.55
C ASN A 31 -4.22 0.43 -16.59
N GLU A 32 -3.91 -0.78 -17.05
CA GLU A 32 -2.54 -1.26 -17.09
C GLU A 32 -1.64 -0.49 -18.06
N ARG A 33 -2.21 0.30 -18.95
CA ARG A 33 -1.45 1.12 -19.89
C ARG A 33 -1.04 2.47 -19.33
N GLU A 34 -1.75 2.93 -18.30
CA GLU A 34 -1.43 4.19 -17.65
C GLU A 34 -0.34 4.00 -16.62
N ARG A 35 0.59 4.93 -16.56
CA ARG A 35 1.68 4.93 -15.59
C ARG A 35 1.76 6.26 -14.91
N ILE A 36 2.08 6.23 -13.63
CA ILE A 36 2.31 7.44 -12.85
C ILE A 36 3.68 7.39 -12.20
N GLN A 37 4.22 8.56 -11.93
CA GLN A 37 5.40 8.72 -11.08
C GLN A 37 5.05 9.66 -9.95
N VAL A 38 5.62 9.39 -8.79
CA VAL A 38 5.48 10.26 -7.62
C VAL A 38 6.82 10.93 -7.36
N ASP A 39 6.78 12.08 -6.69
CA ASP A 39 7.99 12.86 -6.42
C ASP A 39 8.27 13.00 -4.94
N GLU A 40 7.52 12.32 -4.10
CA GLU A 40 7.65 12.38 -2.64
C GLU A 40 7.78 10.97 -2.06
N PRO A 41 8.47 10.82 -0.94
CA PRO A 41 8.45 9.56 -0.20
C PRO A 41 7.02 9.15 0.14
N TYR A 42 6.74 7.85 0.07
CA TYR A 42 5.37 7.36 0.26
C TYR A 42 5.34 6.03 0.98
N ILE A 43 4.14 5.74 1.53
CA ILE A 43 3.78 4.41 2.01
C ILE A 43 2.83 3.81 0.99
N LEU A 44 3.12 2.59 0.55
CA LEU A 44 2.28 1.89 -0.43
C LEU A 44 1.19 1.10 0.29
N VAL A 45 -0.04 1.20 -0.20
CA VAL A 45 -1.19 0.45 0.33
C VAL A 45 -1.79 -0.39 -0.79
N VAL A 46 -1.78 -1.70 -0.62
CA VAL A 46 -2.24 -2.62 -1.67
C VAL A 46 -3.08 -3.75 -1.11
N PRO A 47 -4.05 -4.27 -1.88
CA PRO A 47 -4.71 -5.52 -1.53
C PRO A 47 -3.80 -6.69 -1.87
N SER A 48 -4.00 -7.82 -1.20
CA SER A 48 -3.37 -9.09 -1.56
C SER A 48 -4.37 -9.97 -2.28
N TYR A 49 -3.94 -10.55 -3.38
CA TYR A 49 -4.76 -11.52 -4.09
C TYR A 49 -4.44 -12.94 -3.60
N GLY A 50 -5.44 -13.80 -3.57
CA GLY A 50 -5.25 -15.20 -3.26
C GLY A 50 -4.91 -16.01 -4.50
N GLY A 51 -4.67 -17.31 -4.31
CA GLY A 51 -4.43 -18.24 -5.40
C GLY A 51 -2.99 -18.30 -5.87
N THR A 52 -2.78 -18.91 -7.04
CA THR A 52 -1.46 -19.21 -7.57
C THR A 52 -0.88 -18.13 -8.47
N ALA A 53 -1.68 -17.14 -8.83
CA ALA A 53 -1.28 -16.11 -9.79
C ALA A 53 -0.40 -15.00 -9.19
N GLY A 54 -0.05 -15.09 -7.91
CA GLY A 54 0.71 -14.08 -7.21
C GLY A 54 -0.17 -13.18 -6.38
N ALA A 55 0.39 -12.68 -5.27
CA ALA A 55 -0.37 -11.89 -4.30
C ALA A 55 -0.41 -10.41 -4.65
N VAL A 56 0.60 -9.90 -5.34
CA VAL A 56 0.72 -8.46 -5.62
C VAL A 56 0.01 -8.10 -6.91
N PRO A 57 -0.86 -7.08 -6.90
CA PRO A 57 -1.51 -6.62 -8.14
C PRO A 57 -0.48 -6.21 -9.20
N ARG A 58 -0.77 -6.50 -10.46
CA ARG A 58 0.14 -6.16 -11.57
C ARG A 58 0.44 -4.69 -11.66
N GLN A 59 -0.57 -3.86 -11.44
CA GLN A 59 -0.41 -2.41 -11.49
C GLN A 59 0.57 -1.92 -10.43
N ALA A 60 0.54 -2.53 -9.25
CA ALA A 60 1.49 -2.19 -8.19
C ALA A 60 2.89 -2.66 -8.54
N ILE A 61 3.03 -3.85 -9.14
CA ILE A 61 4.33 -4.35 -9.59
C ILE A 61 4.93 -3.39 -10.63
N ARG A 62 4.15 -2.95 -11.60
CA ARG A 62 4.62 -2.01 -12.62
C ARG A 62 5.02 -0.68 -12.02
N PHE A 63 4.25 -0.19 -11.06
CA PHE A 63 4.57 1.05 -10.37
C PHE A 63 5.94 0.94 -9.67
N LEU A 64 6.19 -0.16 -8.98
CA LEU A 64 7.44 -0.40 -8.25
C LEU A 64 8.62 -0.77 -9.16
N ASN A 65 8.36 -1.25 -10.38
CA ASN A 65 9.43 -1.53 -11.33
C ASN A 65 10.04 -0.26 -11.94
N ASP A 66 9.35 0.87 -11.80
CA ASP A 66 9.94 2.16 -12.17
C ASP A 66 10.96 2.54 -11.08
N PRO A 67 12.26 2.68 -11.44
CA PRO A 67 13.29 2.99 -10.44
C PRO A 67 13.04 4.27 -9.68
N HIS A 68 12.43 5.26 -10.32
CA HIS A 68 12.08 6.52 -9.67
C HIS A 68 11.08 6.30 -8.54
N ASN A 69 10.00 5.56 -8.82
CA ASN A 69 8.99 5.25 -7.82
C ASN A 69 9.57 4.35 -6.71
N ARG A 70 10.36 3.37 -7.10
CA ARG A 70 10.92 2.42 -6.14
C ARG A 70 11.88 3.09 -5.15
N ALA A 71 12.59 4.11 -5.58
CA ALA A 71 13.52 4.83 -4.70
C ALA A 71 12.79 5.59 -3.59
N LEU A 72 11.51 5.88 -3.76
CA LEU A 72 10.75 6.71 -2.83
C LEU A 72 9.88 5.92 -1.86
N ILE A 73 9.74 4.60 -2.01
CA ILE A 73 8.94 3.80 -1.08
C ILE A 73 9.61 3.77 0.31
N ARG A 74 8.81 3.94 1.36
CA ARG A 74 9.31 3.93 2.75
C ARG A 74 8.63 2.88 3.62
N GLY A 75 7.52 2.35 3.19
CA GLY A 75 6.81 1.33 3.94
C GLY A 75 5.67 0.76 3.13
N VAL A 76 5.06 -0.32 3.62
CA VAL A 76 3.94 -0.97 2.95
C VAL A 76 2.87 -1.35 3.96
N ILE A 77 1.61 -1.19 3.53
CA ILE A 77 0.41 -1.63 4.24
C ILE A 77 -0.34 -2.53 3.27
N ALA A 78 -0.84 -3.65 3.73
CA ALA A 78 -1.58 -4.55 2.86
C ALA A 78 -2.94 -4.90 3.42
N ALA A 79 -3.91 -5.02 2.51
CA ALA A 79 -5.21 -5.57 2.79
C ALA A 79 -5.28 -7.01 2.31
N GLY A 80 -6.21 -7.77 2.83
CA GLY A 80 -6.39 -9.14 2.41
C GLY A 80 -7.77 -9.66 2.77
N ASN A 81 -7.95 -10.96 2.56
CA ASN A 81 -9.16 -11.67 2.94
C ASN A 81 -8.72 -12.91 3.74
N ARG A 82 -9.18 -13.01 4.97
CA ARG A 82 -8.80 -14.11 5.86
C ARG A 82 -9.21 -15.48 5.34
N ASN A 83 -10.16 -15.53 4.42
CA ASN A 83 -10.56 -16.78 3.75
C ASN A 83 -9.43 -17.38 2.92
N PHE A 84 -8.39 -16.62 2.59
CA PHE A 84 -7.24 -17.10 1.83
C PHE A 84 -6.17 -17.75 2.70
N GLY A 85 -6.38 -17.84 4.02
CA GLY A 85 -5.43 -18.49 4.93
C GLY A 85 -4.04 -17.87 4.88
N GLU A 86 -3.03 -18.68 4.51
CA GLU A 86 -1.63 -18.24 4.47
C GLU A 86 -1.37 -17.11 3.47
N ALA A 87 -2.25 -16.93 2.50
CA ALA A 87 -2.12 -15.83 1.53
C ALA A 87 -2.66 -14.51 2.07
N PHE A 88 -3.19 -14.48 3.29
CA PHE A 88 -3.71 -13.27 3.90
C PHE A 88 -2.61 -12.20 3.99
N CYS A 89 -2.86 -11.07 3.33
CA CYS A 89 -1.95 -9.91 3.32
C CYS A 89 -0.52 -10.21 2.84
N ARG A 90 -0.35 -11.28 2.05
CA ARG A 90 0.95 -11.71 1.56
C ARG A 90 1.66 -10.68 0.66
N ALA A 91 0.89 -9.84 -0.04
CA ALA A 91 1.48 -8.80 -0.87
C ALA A 91 2.41 -7.90 -0.06
N GLY A 92 2.04 -7.60 1.18
CA GLY A 92 2.88 -6.79 2.06
C GLY A 92 4.22 -7.46 2.38
N ASP A 93 4.20 -8.77 2.64
CA ASP A 93 5.44 -9.52 2.90
C ASP A 93 6.38 -9.47 1.68
N LEU A 94 5.84 -9.70 0.50
CA LEU A 94 6.64 -9.72 -0.73
C LEU A 94 7.24 -8.36 -1.04
N ILE A 95 6.46 -7.30 -0.91
CA ILE A 95 6.94 -5.93 -1.17
C ILE A 95 7.95 -5.51 -0.10
N SER A 96 7.67 -5.81 1.17
CA SER A 96 8.59 -5.50 2.26
C SER A 96 9.96 -6.13 2.04
N GLN A 97 10.00 -7.37 1.62
CA GLN A 97 11.26 -8.07 1.34
C GLN A 97 11.98 -7.50 0.13
N LYS A 98 11.28 -7.32 -0.98
CA LYS A 98 11.90 -6.87 -2.22
C LYS A 98 12.37 -5.43 -2.18
N CYS A 99 11.62 -4.57 -1.52
CA CYS A 99 11.95 -3.14 -1.44
C CYS A 99 12.73 -2.79 -0.17
N ALA A 100 12.95 -3.74 0.72
CA ALA A 100 13.67 -3.53 1.98
C ALA A 100 13.05 -2.41 2.83
N VAL A 101 11.74 -2.44 2.96
CA VAL A 101 10.97 -1.45 3.74
C VAL A 101 10.12 -2.17 4.79
N PRO A 102 9.77 -1.49 5.90
CA PRO A 102 8.96 -2.12 6.94
C PRO A 102 7.54 -2.41 6.48
N TYR A 103 6.98 -3.51 6.98
CA TYR A 103 5.58 -3.87 6.81
C TYR A 103 4.83 -3.23 7.97
N LEU A 104 4.06 -2.18 7.69
CA LEU A 104 3.55 -1.31 8.74
C LEU A 104 2.22 -1.76 9.33
N TYR A 105 1.31 -2.32 8.51
CA TYR A 105 -0.01 -2.69 8.98
C TYR A 105 -0.70 -3.67 8.04
N ARG A 106 -1.60 -4.48 8.59
CA ARG A 106 -2.45 -5.42 7.85
C ARG A 106 -3.90 -5.20 8.24
N PHE A 107 -4.80 -5.27 7.26
CA PHE A 107 -6.23 -5.18 7.55
C PHE A 107 -7.02 -6.06 6.59
N GLU A 108 -8.26 -6.35 6.93
CA GLU A 108 -9.12 -7.20 6.12
C GLU A 108 -10.12 -6.36 5.34
N LEU A 109 -10.25 -6.65 4.03
CA LEU A 109 -11.22 -6.01 3.13
C LEU A 109 -11.10 -4.49 3.15
N MET A 110 -12.12 -3.78 3.63
CA MET A 110 -12.11 -2.33 3.71
C MET A 110 -11.73 -1.79 5.09
N GLY A 111 -11.30 -2.68 5.98
CA GLY A 111 -10.87 -2.31 7.32
C GLY A 111 -12.03 -1.96 8.26
N THR A 112 -11.76 -2.05 9.55
CA THR A 112 -12.68 -1.60 10.58
C THR A 112 -12.40 -0.13 10.92
N GLN A 113 -13.27 0.48 11.73
CA GLN A 113 -13.01 1.83 12.23
C GLN A 113 -11.72 1.86 13.05
N GLN A 114 -11.44 0.81 13.82
CA GLN A 114 -10.19 0.72 14.58
C GLN A 114 -8.98 0.66 13.66
N ASP A 115 -9.07 -0.08 12.54
CA ASP A 115 -7.99 -0.13 11.55
C ASP A 115 -7.71 1.26 10.98
N VAL A 116 -8.76 2.00 10.66
CA VAL A 116 -8.63 3.37 10.13
C VAL A 116 -7.88 4.27 11.12
N GLU A 117 -8.27 4.22 12.39
CA GLU A 117 -7.64 5.03 13.44
C GLU A 117 -6.19 4.63 13.67
N ASN A 118 -5.92 3.32 13.71
CA ASN A 118 -4.57 2.81 13.91
C ASN A 118 -3.65 3.23 12.76
N VAL A 119 -4.12 3.15 11.53
CA VAL A 119 -3.32 3.53 10.36
C VAL A 119 -3.08 5.03 10.34
N ARG A 120 -4.12 5.84 10.59
CA ARG A 120 -3.96 7.29 10.61
C ARG A 120 -2.91 7.71 11.63
N LYS A 121 -3.00 7.18 12.84
CA LYS A 121 -2.04 7.47 13.91
C LYS A 121 -0.65 6.94 13.57
N GLY A 122 -0.58 5.68 13.13
CA GLY A 122 0.69 5.02 12.84
C GLY A 122 1.45 5.68 11.69
N VAL A 123 0.75 6.11 10.66
CA VAL A 123 1.36 6.80 9.52
C VAL A 123 1.96 8.13 9.97
N ASN A 124 1.21 8.91 10.77
CA ASN A 124 1.72 10.18 11.28
C ASN A 124 2.96 9.98 12.14
N GLU A 125 2.95 9.00 13.03
CA GLU A 125 4.11 8.68 13.87
C GLU A 125 5.30 8.19 13.04
N PHE A 126 5.05 7.37 12.02
CA PHE A 126 6.08 6.87 11.14
C PHE A 126 6.83 8.01 10.46
N TRP A 127 6.09 8.97 9.89
CA TRP A 127 6.72 10.09 9.21
C TRP A 127 7.51 11.00 10.15
N GLN A 128 7.08 11.13 11.39
CA GLN A 128 7.83 11.89 12.40
C GLN A 128 9.18 11.27 12.71
N ARG A 129 9.31 9.95 12.54
CA ARG A 129 10.56 9.23 12.81
C ARG A 129 11.49 9.17 11.59
N GLN A 130 11.02 9.55 10.40
CA GLN A 130 11.85 9.52 9.21
C GLN A 130 12.82 10.69 9.18
N PRO A 131 14.05 10.49 8.63
CA PRO A 131 14.98 11.60 8.47
C PRO A 131 14.38 12.70 7.61
N GLN A 132 14.50 13.95 8.06
CA GLN A 132 13.90 15.09 7.38
C GLN A 132 14.60 15.47 6.08
N ASN A 133 15.83 15.09 5.95
CA ASN A 133 16.67 15.50 4.81
C ASN A 133 16.92 14.35 3.83
N ALA A 134 16.10 13.36 3.88
CA ALA A 134 16.24 12.19 3.00
C ALA A 134 15.90 12.54 1.56
#